data_12d3dc8b4a47104dcbde647bd2e3367d
#
_entry.id   12d3dc8b4a47104dcbde647bd2e3367d
#
_cell.length_a   1.000
_cell.length_b   1.000
_cell.length_c   1.000
_cell.angle_alpha   90.00
_cell.angle_beta   90.00
_cell.angle_gamma   90.00
#
_symmetry.space_group_name_H-M   'P 1'
#
loop_
_entity.id
_entity.type
_entity.pdbx_description
1 polymer ?
#
loop_
_entity_poly.entity_id
_entity_poly.type
_entity_poly.pdbx_seq_one_letter_code
_entity_poly.pdbx_strand_id
1 'polypeptide(L)'
;MPQPPKELDPARSSRALLGTELRHWRMNVRGMSARELGESVHVSGDLILAIETAKRSCDEELVHALDAVLGTQGTLSRILKLVCADADRQRADADNRSPSPSARLHEGDGERILTGHASLAPNGTDPVDRRSFLAVSGIAALSTSGLSTLVTRSEPVPPPAVIRPGDIEQIHTAATVISKWDNHYGGDGMVREAASAQLQWAGALLQADCREDLRADLFAAVARLGMVVGAAAFDAYAHNDGQRAFRFAAVCAEEADAWHLRAKIYSWLARQQIWLGNPDRGLTFAELGLARADRLTATEQAMLHTARARAFAKMGEVQQTLSAVGAADDAFGHARAHEDPPWMAYYDAAQHHGDTGHALYDLALLGHDPARAQERLRTAVAGHGDEYVRSRAISGTKLASLLMTTGDPAEAATIGHAALDDAGHLHSRRAADDVRELGLMAGRHPGEPVVAELQQRVNATVKA
;
A
#
# COMPACT_ATOMS: atom_id res chain seq x y z
N MET A 1 29.52 31.52 24.29
CA MET A 1 28.83 30.89 23.13
C MET A 1 27.68 30.06 23.67
N PRO A 2 26.43 30.24 23.20
CA PRO A 2 25.33 29.36 23.66
C PRO A 2 25.61 27.95 23.19
N GLN A 3 25.38 26.98 24.10
CA GLN A 3 25.49 25.54 23.75
C GLN A 3 24.57 25.21 22.56
N PRO A 4 25.04 24.40 21.60
CA PRO A 4 24.17 23.94 20.52
C PRO A 4 22.98 23.19 21.11
N PRO A 5 21.77 23.37 20.56
CA PRO A 5 20.57 22.71 21.06
C PRO A 5 20.76 21.18 20.95
N LYS A 6 20.38 20.47 22.02
CA LYS A 6 20.44 19.01 22.09
C LYS A 6 19.70 18.39 20.90
N GLU A 7 20.37 17.54 20.15
CA GLU A 7 19.76 16.80 19.05
C GLU A 7 18.61 15.93 19.58
N LEU A 8 17.43 16.07 18.96
CA LEU A 8 16.28 15.24 19.25
C LEU A 8 16.31 14.03 18.32
N ASP A 9 16.13 12.86 18.89
CA ASP A 9 15.90 11.64 18.12
C ASP A 9 14.42 11.60 17.65
N PRO A 10 14.15 11.74 16.34
CA PRO A 10 12.80 11.74 15.78
C PRO A 10 12.08 10.39 15.96
N ALA A 11 12.80 9.29 16.17
CA ALA A 11 12.23 7.97 16.41
C ALA A 11 11.67 7.78 17.82
N ARG A 12 11.97 8.70 18.73
CA ARG A 12 11.59 8.59 20.16
C ARG A 12 10.08 8.80 20.41
N SER A 13 9.44 9.66 19.62
CA SER A 13 8.00 9.91 19.71
C SER A 13 7.51 10.75 18.51
N SER A 14 6.21 10.67 18.21
CA SER A 14 5.58 11.53 17.18
C SER A 14 5.77 13.03 17.45
N ARG A 15 5.83 13.43 18.73
CA ARG A 15 6.12 14.81 19.15
C ARG A 15 7.56 15.21 18.86
N ALA A 16 8.53 14.29 19.06
CA ALA A 16 9.93 14.52 18.70
C ALA A 16 10.11 14.63 17.20
N LEU A 17 9.39 13.81 16.41
CA LEU A 17 9.35 13.90 14.95
C LEU A 17 8.83 15.27 14.51
N LEU A 18 7.70 15.76 15.06
CA LEU A 18 7.16 17.08 14.75
C LEU A 18 8.19 18.20 15.00
N GLY A 19 8.86 18.15 16.15
CA GLY A 19 9.87 19.15 16.52
C GLY A 19 11.10 19.11 15.60
N THR A 20 11.56 17.94 15.21
CA THR A 20 12.70 17.78 14.31
C THR A 20 12.37 18.29 12.91
N GLU A 21 11.18 17.98 12.37
CA GLU A 21 10.72 18.46 11.07
C GLU A 21 10.54 19.97 11.06
N LEU A 22 9.92 20.56 12.09
CA LEU A 22 9.77 22.00 12.22
C LEU A 22 11.14 22.70 12.17
N ARG A 23 12.12 22.20 12.94
CA ARG A 23 13.49 22.73 12.93
C ARG A 23 14.16 22.61 11.57
N HIS A 24 14.01 21.47 10.91
CA HIS A 24 14.56 21.24 9.58
C HIS A 24 14.04 22.26 8.58
N TRP A 25 12.73 22.44 8.49
CA TRP A 25 12.10 23.40 7.57
C TRP A 25 12.50 24.83 7.89
N ARG A 26 12.51 25.20 9.16
CA ARG A 26 12.90 26.55 9.57
C ARG A 26 14.37 26.84 9.25
N MET A 27 15.29 25.99 9.70
CA MET A 27 16.73 26.27 9.60
C MET A 27 17.31 25.92 8.23
N ASN A 28 17.01 24.71 7.75
CA ASN A 28 17.72 24.17 6.57
C ASN A 28 17.05 24.55 5.26
N VAL A 29 15.73 24.73 5.26
CA VAL A 29 14.98 25.06 4.03
C VAL A 29 14.74 26.56 3.92
N ARG A 30 14.34 27.24 5.02
CA ARG A 30 13.99 28.67 5.01
C ARG A 30 15.08 29.58 5.59
N GLY A 31 16.05 29.05 6.32
CA GLY A 31 17.12 29.85 6.93
C GLY A 31 16.65 30.85 8.00
N MET A 32 15.46 30.63 8.59
CA MET A 32 14.84 31.55 9.54
C MET A 32 15.32 31.28 10.96
N SER A 33 15.46 32.33 11.79
CA SER A 33 15.58 32.19 13.23
C SER A 33 14.23 31.81 13.86
N ALA A 34 14.25 31.23 15.07
CA ALA A 34 13.00 30.91 15.78
C ALA A 34 12.16 32.16 16.11
N ARG A 35 12.81 33.30 16.28
CA ARG A 35 12.16 34.59 16.50
C ARG A 35 11.43 35.07 15.26
N GLU A 36 12.09 35.08 14.11
CA GLU A 36 11.49 35.46 12.82
C GLU A 36 10.30 34.60 12.46
N LEU A 37 10.41 33.26 12.65
CA LEU A 37 9.28 32.37 12.43
C LEU A 37 8.15 32.66 13.41
N GLY A 38 8.46 32.85 14.70
CA GLY A 38 7.47 33.20 15.71
C GLY A 38 6.70 34.50 15.38
N GLU A 39 7.41 35.55 14.97
CA GLU A 39 6.82 36.81 14.54
C GLU A 39 5.88 36.59 13.32
N SER A 40 6.26 35.71 12.37
CA SER A 40 5.47 35.41 11.15
C SER A 40 4.16 34.66 11.44
N VAL A 41 4.08 33.92 12.54
CA VAL A 41 2.89 33.17 12.96
C VAL A 41 2.29 33.67 14.28
N HIS A 42 2.64 34.88 14.69
CA HIS A 42 2.13 35.61 15.86
C HIS A 42 2.32 34.89 17.22
N VAL A 43 3.46 34.19 17.37
CA VAL A 43 3.85 33.54 18.64
C VAL A 43 5.28 33.92 19.04
N SER A 44 5.66 33.60 20.27
CA SER A 44 7.05 33.84 20.72
C SER A 44 8.04 32.86 20.09
N GLY A 45 9.27 33.31 19.81
CA GLY A 45 10.35 32.42 19.39
C GLY A 45 10.67 31.32 20.39
N ASP A 46 10.44 31.56 21.70
CA ASP A 46 10.60 30.55 22.76
C ASP A 46 9.57 29.43 22.62
N LEU A 47 8.34 29.72 22.18
CA LEU A 47 7.35 28.69 21.89
C LEU A 47 7.78 27.83 20.72
N ILE A 48 8.29 28.43 19.63
CA ILE A 48 8.85 27.67 18.50
C ILE A 48 9.96 26.72 18.98
N LEU A 49 10.91 27.21 19.78
CA LEU A 49 11.99 26.37 20.33
C LEU A 49 11.47 25.29 21.29
N ALA A 50 10.41 25.55 22.04
CA ALA A 50 9.78 24.58 22.93
C ALA A 50 9.09 23.44 22.14
N ILE A 51 8.46 23.77 21.00
CA ILE A 51 7.89 22.78 20.06
C ILE A 51 9.01 21.98 19.40
N GLU A 52 10.04 22.64 18.88
CA GLU A 52 11.21 22.01 18.28
C GLU A 52 11.97 21.07 19.21
N THR A 53 11.85 21.27 20.51
CA THR A 53 12.47 20.40 21.54
C THR A 53 11.49 19.42 22.16
N ALA A 54 10.29 19.27 21.61
CA ALA A 54 9.22 18.39 22.09
C ALA A 54 8.75 18.67 23.54
N LYS A 55 9.08 19.85 24.10
CA LYS A 55 8.68 20.25 25.43
C LYS A 55 7.23 20.78 25.47
N ARG A 56 6.72 21.30 24.36
CA ARG A 56 5.35 21.74 24.18
C ARG A 56 4.71 21.13 22.95
N SER A 57 3.41 20.88 23.01
CA SER A 57 2.59 20.59 21.84
C SER A 57 2.17 21.90 21.17
N CYS A 58 1.82 21.84 19.89
CA CYS A 58 1.10 22.91 19.22
C CYS A 58 -0.33 22.44 18.89
N ASP A 59 -1.22 23.40 18.72
CA ASP A 59 -2.57 23.17 18.23
C ASP A 59 -2.63 23.13 16.71
N GLU A 60 -3.79 22.79 16.18
CA GLU A 60 -4.01 22.63 14.75
C GLU A 60 -3.88 23.98 13.98
N GLU A 61 -4.35 25.09 14.61
CA GLU A 61 -4.31 26.42 14.01
C GLU A 61 -2.86 26.91 13.81
N LEU A 62 -2.03 26.75 14.84
CA LEU A 62 -0.61 27.12 14.76
C LEU A 62 0.14 26.25 13.74
N VAL A 63 -0.15 24.94 13.69
CA VAL A 63 0.52 24.06 12.72
C VAL A 63 0.14 24.42 11.29
N HIS A 64 -1.11 24.77 11.02
CA HIS A 64 -1.52 25.27 9.70
C HIS A 64 -0.81 26.57 9.31
N ALA A 65 -0.66 27.51 10.25
CA ALA A 65 0.09 28.74 10.02
C ALA A 65 1.58 28.45 9.75
N LEU A 66 2.20 27.52 10.47
CA LEU A 66 3.58 27.08 10.26
C LEU A 66 3.75 26.41 8.89
N ASP A 67 2.83 25.52 8.49
CA ASP A 67 2.83 24.90 7.17
C ASP A 67 2.77 25.94 6.04
N ALA A 68 1.93 26.97 6.20
CA ALA A 68 1.78 28.03 5.21
C ALA A 68 3.05 28.89 5.08
N VAL A 69 3.63 29.35 6.21
CA VAL A 69 4.82 30.20 6.23
C VAL A 69 6.07 29.47 5.75
N LEU A 70 6.23 28.21 6.17
CA LEU A 70 7.38 27.39 5.81
C LEU A 70 7.24 26.73 4.42
N GLY A 71 6.02 26.63 3.88
CA GLY A 71 5.74 26.01 2.59
C GLY A 71 5.89 24.49 2.62
N THR A 72 5.55 23.85 3.74
CA THR A 72 5.76 22.41 3.96
C THR A 72 4.72 21.52 3.27
N GLN A 73 3.77 22.10 2.55
CA GLN A 73 2.65 21.41 1.89
C GLN A 73 1.86 20.49 2.86
N GLY A 74 1.65 20.96 4.11
CA GLY A 74 0.87 20.24 5.12
C GLY A 74 1.63 19.10 5.81
N THR A 75 2.96 19.05 5.71
CA THR A 75 3.77 18.00 6.37
C THR A 75 3.62 18.06 7.87
N LEU A 76 3.68 19.26 8.48
CA LEU A 76 3.56 19.42 9.92
C LEU A 76 2.14 19.07 10.40
N SER A 77 1.11 19.42 9.65
CA SER A 77 -0.29 19.05 9.94
C SER A 77 -0.50 17.53 9.94
N ARG A 78 0.12 16.80 8.99
CA ARG A 78 0.06 15.33 8.97
C ARG A 78 0.74 14.70 10.19
N ILE A 79 1.89 15.25 10.61
CA ILE A 79 2.59 14.75 11.80
C ILE A 79 1.81 15.08 13.09
N LEU A 80 1.14 16.24 13.16
CA LEU A 80 0.30 16.57 14.30
C LEU A 80 -0.82 15.55 14.50
N LYS A 81 -1.45 15.04 13.45
CA LYS A 81 -2.46 13.98 13.55
C LYS A 81 -1.89 12.71 14.21
N LEU A 82 -0.64 12.37 13.95
CA LEU A 82 0.03 11.25 14.64
C LEU A 82 0.25 11.56 16.14
N VAL A 83 0.61 12.81 16.46
CA VAL A 83 0.77 13.25 17.88
C VAL A 83 -0.54 13.13 18.65
N CYS A 84 -1.65 13.55 18.05
CA CYS A 84 -2.98 13.43 18.63
C CYS A 84 -3.39 11.96 18.84
N ALA A 85 -3.21 11.12 17.82
CA ALA A 85 -3.52 9.70 17.90
C ALA A 85 -2.69 8.94 18.96
N ASP A 86 -1.42 9.32 19.16
CA ASP A 86 -0.58 8.78 20.23
C ASP A 86 -1.04 9.21 21.60
N ALA A 87 -1.46 10.48 21.75
CA ALA A 87 -1.99 11.00 23.01
C ALA A 87 -3.32 10.31 23.40
N ASP A 88 -4.20 10.04 22.45
CA ASP A 88 -5.46 9.35 22.68
C ASP A 88 -5.23 7.87 23.07
N ARG A 89 -4.29 7.19 22.45
CA ARG A 89 -3.87 5.83 22.83
C ARG A 89 -3.33 5.79 24.27
N GLN A 90 -2.49 6.76 24.65
CA GLN A 90 -1.95 6.84 26.01
C GLN A 90 -3.02 7.11 27.05
N ARG A 91 -4.07 7.89 26.73
CA ARG A 91 -5.22 8.12 27.61
C ARG A 91 -6.06 6.85 27.80
N ALA A 92 -6.36 6.15 26.69
CA ALA A 92 -7.08 4.88 26.74
C ALA A 92 -6.35 3.81 27.56
N ASP A 93 -5.03 3.74 27.45
CA ASP A 93 -4.18 2.84 28.25
C ASP A 93 -4.11 3.23 29.71
N ALA A 94 -4.19 4.53 30.04
CA ALA A 94 -4.21 5.04 31.42
C ALA A 94 -5.57 4.75 32.10
N ASP A 95 -6.68 4.95 31.39
CA ASP A 95 -8.03 4.63 31.88
C ASP A 95 -8.20 3.13 32.15
N ASN A 96 -7.58 2.29 31.34
CA ASN A 96 -7.61 0.83 31.48
C ASN A 96 -6.72 0.31 32.64
N ARG A 97 -5.83 1.15 33.19
CA ARG A 97 -4.95 0.83 34.33
C ARG A 97 -5.45 1.33 35.67
N SER A 98 -6.56 2.08 35.72
CA SER A 98 -7.17 2.54 36.97
C SER A 98 -8.02 1.43 37.56
N PRO A 99 -7.72 0.91 38.79
CA PRO A 99 -8.56 -0.10 39.42
C PRO A 99 -9.87 0.52 39.86
N SER A 100 -10.99 -0.06 39.46
CA SER A 100 -12.32 0.26 39.96
C SER A 100 -12.37 0.09 41.49
N PRO A 101 -12.91 1.06 42.25
CA PRO A 101 -13.08 0.94 43.68
C PRO A 101 -14.43 0.30 44.02
N SER A 102 -14.49 -1.04 44.06
CA SER A 102 -15.53 -1.74 44.82
C SER A 102 -15.31 -3.24 44.87
N ALA A 103 -14.71 -3.73 45.90
CA ALA A 103 -15.02 -4.98 46.61
C ALA A 103 -14.08 -5.14 47.82
N ARG A 104 -14.42 -4.52 48.93
CA ARG A 104 -14.02 -5.05 50.25
C ARG A 104 -15.15 -5.90 50.79
N LEU A 105 -14.74 -6.93 51.56
CA LEU A 105 -15.47 -7.82 52.48
C LEU A 105 -15.74 -9.23 51.86
N HIS A 106 -15.11 -10.29 52.26
CA HIS A 106 -15.08 -10.97 53.53
C HIS A 106 -14.05 -12.09 53.53
N GLU A 107 -13.26 -12.16 54.57
CA GLU A 107 -12.52 -13.35 55.03
C GLU A 107 -13.49 -14.39 55.56
N GLY A 108 -13.19 -15.68 55.38
CA GLY A 108 -13.89 -16.79 56.01
C GLY A 108 -13.30 -18.15 55.67
N ASP A 109 -12.60 -18.72 56.61
CA ASP A 109 -11.99 -20.03 56.70
C ASP A 109 -12.79 -21.24 56.13
N GLY A 110 -12.08 -22.28 55.70
CA GLY A 110 -12.68 -23.60 55.61
C GLY A 110 -11.94 -24.62 54.75
N GLU A 111 -10.92 -25.20 55.29
CA GLU A 111 -10.30 -26.49 54.91
C GLU A 111 -11.34 -27.60 54.79
N ARG A 112 -11.31 -28.41 53.73
CA ARG A 112 -11.58 -29.88 53.82
C ARG A 112 -11.24 -30.62 52.55
N ILE A 113 -10.29 -31.53 52.71
CA ILE A 113 -9.95 -32.66 51.85
C ILE A 113 -11.13 -33.65 51.83
N LEU A 114 -11.51 -34.17 50.66
CA LEU A 114 -12.09 -35.48 50.53
C LEU A 114 -11.83 -36.14 49.18
N THR A 115 -11.13 -37.24 49.23
CA THR A 115 -10.95 -38.29 48.25
C THR A 115 -12.28 -38.96 47.90
N GLY A 116 -12.47 -39.31 46.62
CA GLY A 116 -13.60 -40.11 46.18
C GLY A 116 -13.39 -40.73 44.81
N HIS A 117 -13.05 -42.01 44.79
CA HIS A 117 -13.11 -42.89 43.63
C HIS A 117 -14.56 -43.11 43.17
N ALA A 118 -14.84 -43.11 41.87
CA ALA A 118 -15.98 -43.82 41.29
C ALA A 118 -15.75 -44.08 39.79
N SER A 119 -15.55 -45.29 39.48
CA SER A 119 -16.26 -46.28 38.68
C SER A 119 -16.82 -45.86 37.33
N LEU A 120 -16.30 -46.54 36.32
CA LEU A 120 -16.76 -46.60 34.92
C LEU A 120 -18.02 -47.48 34.78
N ALA A 121 -19.00 -47.03 33.98
CA ALA A 121 -19.83 -47.89 33.11
C ALA A 121 -20.60 -47.04 32.07
N PRO A 122 -20.93 -47.58 30.89
CA PRO A 122 -21.16 -46.84 29.67
C PRO A 122 -22.65 -46.78 29.27
N ASN A 123 -22.99 -45.79 28.45
CA ASN A 123 -24.00 -45.74 27.37
C ASN A 123 -24.80 -44.46 27.37
N GLY A 124 -24.74 -43.78 26.25
CA GLY A 124 -25.63 -42.67 25.91
C GLY A 124 -25.01 -41.78 24.87
N THR A 125 -25.45 -41.89 23.63
CA THR A 125 -25.13 -40.99 22.52
C THR A 125 -25.82 -39.66 22.73
N ASP A 126 -25.17 -38.75 23.48
CA ASP A 126 -25.56 -37.33 23.52
C ASP A 126 -24.60 -36.52 22.64
N PRO A 127 -25.11 -35.52 21.93
CA PRO A 127 -24.24 -34.62 21.14
C PRO A 127 -23.28 -33.93 22.08
N VAL A 128 -21.99 -34.12 21.87
CA VAL A 128 -20.91 -33.51 22.64
C VAL A 128 -21.06 -31.99 22.58
N ASP A 129 -21.54 -31.39 23.66
CA ASP A 129 -21.63 -29.95 23.78
C ASP A 129 -20.20 -29.38 23.80
N ARG A 130 -19.92 -28.55 22.80
CA ARG A 130 -18.62 -27.85 22.63
C ARG A 130 -18.17 -27.17 23.93
N ARG A 131 -19.12 -26.68 24.75
CA ARG A 131 -18.81 -26.05 26.04
C ARG A 131 -18.27 -27.04 27.07
N SER A 132 -18.82 -28.27 27.12
CA SER A 132 -18.35 -29.31 28.01
C SER A 132 -16.96 -29.82 27.64
N PHE A 133 -16.65 -29.90 26.34
CA PHE A 133 -15.31 -30.28 25.88
C PHE A 133 -14.24 -29.22 26.24
N LEU A 134 -14.56 -27.95 26.12
CA LEU A 134 -13.66 -26.88 26.50
C LEU A 134 -13.45 -26.79 28.03
N ALA A 135 -14.47 -27.08 28.82
CA ALA A 135 -14.38 -27.08 30.29
C ALA A 135 -13.45 -28.22 30.82
N VAL A 136 -13.48 -29.39 30.20
CA VAL A 136 -12.60 -30.52 30.57
C VAL A 136 -11.13 -30.27 30.16
N SER A 137 -10.90 -29.46 29.13
CA SER A 137 -9.56 -29.16 28.64
C SER A 137 -8.88 -27.97 29.37
N GLY A 138 -9.49 -27.39 30.41
CA GLY A 138 -8.94 -26.25 31.14
C GLY A 138 -8.94 -24.93 30.36
N ILE A 139 -9.56 -24.89 29.16
CA ILE A 139 -9.59 -23.73 28.25
C ILE A 139 -10.86 -22.86 28.47
N ALA A 140 -11.82 -23.34 29.30
CA ALA A 140 -13.16 -22.76 29.42
C ALA A 140 -13.25 -21.36 30.08
N ALA A 141 -12.13 -20.78 30.50
CA ALA A 141 -12.13 -19.46 31.16
C ALA A 141 -11.34 -18.38 30.40
N LEU A 142 -10.93 -18.65 29.15
CA LEU A 142 -10.21 -17.64 28.38
C LEU A 142 -11.21 -16.67 27.72
N SER A 143 -11.18 -15.41 28.17
CA SER A 143 -11.77 -14.30 27.42
C SER A 143 -11.15 -14.23 26.01
N THR A 144 -11.82 -13.60 25.05
CA THR A 144 -11.27 -13.38 23.70
C THR A 144 -9.87 -12.75 23.71
N SER A 145 -9.56 -11.92 24.73
CA SER A 145 -8.22 -11.38 24.99
C SER A 145 -7.24 -12.44 25.53
N GLY A 146 -7.70 -13.48 26.22
CA GLY A 146 -6.87 -14.59 26.70
C GLY A 146 -6.53 -15.60 25.60
N LEU A 147 -7.35 -15.72 24.56
CA LEU A 147 -7.06 -16.60 23.43
C LEU A 147 -5.85 -16.12 22.61
N SER A 148 -5.63 -14.81 22.52
CA SER A 148 -4.46 -14.24 21.83
C SER A 148 -3.13 -14.59 22.51
N THR A 149 -3.13 -14.90 23.83
CA THR A 149 -1.93 -15.29 24.56
C THR A 149 -1.54 -16.74 24.32
N LEU A 150 -2.47 -17.57 23.81
CA LEU A 150 -2.17 -18.96 23.40
C LEU A 150 -1.36 -19.02 22.09
N VAL A 151 -1.45 -17.96 21.27
CA VAL A 151 -0.61 -17.77 20.10
C VAL A 151 0.66 -17.02 20.55
N THR A 152 1.50 -17.71 21.34
CA THR A 152 2.84 -17.18 21.63
C THR A 152 3.58 -16.98 20.31
N ARG A 153 4.23 -15.83 20.16
CA ARG A 153 5.15 -15.60 19.04
C ARG A 153 6.14 -16.75 19.04
N SER A 154 6.13 -17.57 17.99
CA SER A 154 7.20 -18.53 17.76
C SER A 154 8.53 -17.78 17.80
N GLU A 155 9.54 -18.32 18.44
CA GLU A 155 10.88 -17.76 18.36
C GLU A 155 11.26 -17.64 16.88
N PRO A 156 11.88 -16.50 16.46
CA PRO A 156 12.32 -16.36 15.09
C PRO A 156 13.24 -17.51 14.71
N VAL A 157 12.88 -18.26 13.69
CA VAL A 157 13.75 -19.32 13.17
C VAL A 157 14.97 -18.65 12.55
N PRO A 158 16.20 -18.95 13.02
CA PRO A 158 17.39 -18.35 12.43
C PRO A 158 17.52 -18.79 10.97
N PRO A 159 18.03 -17.93 10.08
CA PRO A 159 18.30 -18.30 8.70
C PRO A 159 19.34 -19.44 8.67
N PRO A 160 19.34 -20.32 7.65
CA PRO A 160 20.34 -21.35 7.50
C PRO A 160 21.74 -20.74 7.34
N ALA A 161 22.74 -21.36 7.91
CA ALA A 161 24.12 -20.88 7.80
C ALA A 161 24.69 -21.01 6.37
N VAL A 162 24.16 -21.97 5.59
CA VAL A 162 24.58 -22.24 4.20
C VAL A 162 23.34 -22.37 3.32
N ILE A 163 23.33 -21.61 2.23
CA ILE A 163 22.21 -21.60 1.27
C ILE A 163 22.21 -22.85 0.40
N ARG A 164 21.03 -23.43 0.23
CA ARG A 164 20.75 -24.60 -0.62
C ARG A 164 19.75 -24.22 -1.72
N PRO A 165 19.67 -24.97 -2.84
CA PRO A 165 18.67 -24.73 -3.88
C PRO A 165 17.23 -24.74 -3.34
N GLY A 166 16.92 -25.58 -2.34
CA GLY A 166 15.60 -25.62 -1.69
C GLY A 166 15.21 -24.34 -0.94
N ASP A 167 16.19 -23.59 -0.42
CA ASP A 167 15.92 -22.29 0.24
C ASP A 167 15.49 -21.24 -0.80
N ILE A 168 16.12 -21.25 -1.97
CA ILE A 168 15.79 -20.37 -3.11
C ILE A 168 14.39 -20.70 -3.64
N GLU A 169 14.07 -22.01 -3.79
CA GLU A 169 12.75 -22.46 -4.24
C GLU A 169 11.64 -22.04 -3.26
N GLN A 170 11.90 -22.05 -1.96
CA GLN A 170 10.95 -21.55 -0.95
C GLN A 170 10.65 -20.06 -1.16
N ILE A 171 11.66 -19.23 -1.48
CA ILE A 171 11.45 -17.79 -1.76
C ILE A 171 10.60 -17.63 -3.01
N HIS A 172 10.85 -18.37 -4.08
CA HIS A 172 10.03 -18.33 -5.30
C HIS A 172 8.59 -18.74 -5.04
N THR A 173 8.39 -19.79 -4.23
CA THR A 173 7.06 -20.24 -3.82
C THR A 173 6.33 -19.17 -3.02
N ALA A 174 7.00 -18.55 -2.02
CA ALA A 174 6.44 -17.47 -1.22
C ALA A 174 6.01 -16.28 -2.11
N ALA A 175 6.87 -15.84 -3.03
CA ALA A 175 6.54 -14.76 -3.96
C ALA A 175 5.31 -15.08 -4.81
N THR A 176 5.19 -16.34 -5.27
CA THR A 176 4.06 -16.80 -6.09
C THR A 176 2.75 -16.83 -5.29
N VAL A 177 2.78 -17.35 -4.05
CA VAL A 177 1.60 -17.43 -3.17
C VAL A 177 1.13 -16.03 -2.79
N ILE A 178 2.04 -15.15 -2.36
CA ILE A 178 1.71 -13.77 -1.98
C ILE A 178 1.14 -13.00 -3.17
N SER A 179 1.71 -13.16 -4.36
CA SER A 179 1.17 -12.51 -5.58
C SER A 179 -0.27 -12.95 -5.88
N LYS A 180 -0.58 -14.25 -5.72
CA LYS A 180 -1.95 -14.76 -5.89
C LYS A 180 -2.91 -14.21 -4.83
N TRP A 181 -2.46 -14.13 -3.58
CA TRP A 181 -3.25 -13.57 -2.49
C TRP A 181 -3.54 -12.08 -2.71
N ASP A 182 -2.53 -11.30 -3.12
CA ASP A 182 -2.68 -9.88 -3.44
C ASP A 182 -3.66 -9.67 -4.59
N ASN A 183 -3.60 -10.49 -5.64
CA ASN A 183 -4.53 -10.39 -6.75
C ASN A 183 -5.98 -10.69 -6.36
N HIS A 184 -6.19 -11.60 -5.41
CA HIS A 184 -7.53 -12.05 -5.00
C HIS A 184 -8.13 -11.21 -3.88
N TYR A 185 -7.33 -10.83 -2.88
CA TYR A 185 -7.82 -10.17 -1.66
C TYR A 185 -7.37 -8.70 -1.53
N GLY A 186 -6.44 -8.25 -2.38
CA GLY A 186 -5.74 -6.98 -2.20
C GLY A 186 -4.53 -7.08 -1.29
N GLY A 187 -3.70 -6.04 -1.29
CA GLY A 187 -2.39 -6.04 -0.63
C GLY A 187 -2.38 -5.70 0.86
N ASP A 188 -3.55 -5.49 1.50
CA ASP A 188 -3.64 -5.07 2.91
C ASP A 188 -3.87 -6.25 3.88
N GLY A 189 -3.95 -5.95 5.17
CA GLY A 189 -4.25 -6.91 6.22
C GLY A 189 -3.25 -8.06 6.31
N MET A 190 -3.75 -9.30 6.34
CA MET A 190 -2.94 -10.50 6.51
C MET A 190 -1.95 -10.73 5.37
N VAL A 191 -2.29 -10.32 4.13
CA VAL A 191 -1.40 -10.44 2.97
C VAL A 191 -0.13 -9.61 3.19
N ARG A 192 -0.28 -8.36 3.64
CA ARG A 192 0.84 -7.46 3.92
C ARG A 192 1.73 -7.96 5.06
N GLU A 193 1.13 -8.45 6.15
CA GLU A 193 1.88 -8.98 7.30
C GLU A 193 2.71 -10.20 6.89
N ALA A 194 2.09 -11.17 6.21
CA ALA A 194 2.77 -12.35 5.72
C ALA A 194 3.90 -12.00 4.73
N ALA A 195 3.64 -11.09 3.79
CA ALA A 195 4.58 -10.63 2.81
C ALA A 195 5.82 -9.96 3.44
N SER A 196 5.60 -9.08 4.42
CA SER A 196 6.68 -8.38 5.13
C SER A 196 7.56 -9.34 5.93
N ALA A 197 6.97 -10.31 6.62
CA ALA A 197 7.71 -11.32 7.37
C ALA A 197 8.57 -12.20 6.45
N GLN A 198 8.02 -12.63 5.30
CA GLN A 198 8.76 -13.43 4.32
C GLN A 198 9.94 -12.65 3.71
N LEU A 199 9.75 -11.36 3.40
CA LEU A 199 10.84 -10.52 2.86
C LEU A 199 11.95 -10.29 3.89
N GLN A 200 11.60 -10.10 5.17
CA GLN A 200 12.60 -9.96 6.23
C GLN A 200 13.45 -11.22 6.36
N TRP A 201 12.80 -12.40 6.37
CA TRP A 201 13.50 -13.67 6.44
C TRP A 201 14.38 -13.90 5.20
N ALA A 202 13.85 -13.68 3.98
CA ALA A 202 14.60 -13.82 2.73
C ALA A 202 15.78 -12.83 2.65
N GLY A 203 15.62 -11.60 3.15
CA GLY A 203 16.70 -10.62 3.24
C GLY A 203 17.84 -11.08 4.16
N ALA A 204 17.54 -11.80 5.24
CA ALA A 204 18.57 -12.35 6.12
C ALA A 204 19.40 -13.45 5.45
N LEU A 205 18.84 -14.18 4.47
CA LEU A 205 19.57 -15.20 3.70
C LEU A 205 20.72 -14.62 2.86
N LEU A 206 20.65 -13.34 2.47
CA LEU A 206 21.72 -12.68 1.72
C LEU A 206 23.03 -12.53 2.51
N GLN A 207 22.99 -12.73 3.84
CA GLN A 207 24.16 -12.71 4.72
C GLN A 207 24.72 -14.10 5.02
N ALA A 208 24.02 -15.17 4.59
CA ALA A 208 24.47 -16.55 4.80
C ALA A 208 25.52 -16.97 3.77
N ASP A 209 26.29 -18.01 4.08
CA ASP A 209 27.22 -18.61 3.14
C ASP A 209 26.47 -19.13 1.91
N CYS A 210 26.83 -18.59 0.74
CA CYS A 210 26.21 -18.97 -0.53
C CYS A 210 27.29 -19.34 -1.54
N ARG A 211 27.14 -20.51 -2.16
CA ARG A 211 27.99 -20.93 -3.28
C ARG A 211 27.83 -19.92 -4.42
N GLU A 212 28.94 -19.66 -5.13
CA GLU A 212 28.96 -18.66 -6.22
C GLU A 212 27.95 -18.96 -7.32
N ASP A 213 27.77 -20.25 -7.65
CA ASP A 213 26.79 -20.70 -8.67
C ASP A 213 25.31 -20.53 -8.27
N LEU A 214 25.00 -20.34 -6.99
CA LEU A 214 23.66 -20.09 -6.47
C LEU A 214 23.40 -18.61 -6.15
N ARG A 215 24.45 -17.80 -6.14
CA ARG A 215 24.37 -16.41 -5.65
C ARG A 215 23.41 -15.57 -6.51
N ALA A 216 23.53 -15.64 -7.82
CA ALA A 216 22.64 -14.91 -8.74
C ALA A 216 21.18 -15.34 -8.58
N ASP A 217 20.91 -16.64 -8.47
CA ASP A 217 19.56 -17.18 -8.26
C ASP A 217 18.95 -16.74 -6.93
N LEU A 218 19.76 -16.72 -5.86
CA LEU A 218 19.31 -16.22 -4.54
C LEU A 218 18.90 -14.74 -4.63
N PHE A 219 19.75 -13.89 -5.20
CA PHE A 219 19.47 -12.47 -5.35
C PHE A 219 18.24 -12.23 -6.24
N ALA A 220 18.08 -12.97 -7.35
CA ALA A 220 16.91 -12.90 -8.21
C ALA A 220 15.62 -13.33 -7.49
N ALA A 221 15.67 -14.40 -6.70
CA ALA A 221 14.51 -14.86 -5.90
C ALA A 221 14.08 -13.80 -4.88
N VAL A 222 15.05 -13.22 -4.15
CA VAL A 222 14.81 -12.15 -3.17
C VAL A 222 14.29 -10.89 -3.85
N ALA A 223 14.82 -10.52 -5.02
CA ALA A 223 14.34 -9.41 -5.83
C ALA A 223 12.87 -9.60 -6.23
N ARG A 224 12.50 -10.80 -6.70
CA ARG A 224 11.11 -11.13 -7.06
C ARG A 224 10.18 -11.02 -5.85
N LEU A 225 10.57 -11.55 -4.69
CA LEU A 225 9.78 -11.44 -3.46
C LEU A 225 9.64 -9.98 -3.04
N GLY A 226 10.73 -9.21 -3.03
CA GLY A 226 10.72 -7.77 -2.69
C GLY A 226 9.81 -6.95 -3.62
N MET A 227 9.78 -7.28 -4.91
CA MET A 227 8.86 -6.68 -5.88
C MET A 227 7.39 -6.95 -5.53
N VAL A 228 7.05 -8.19 -5.20
CA VAL A 228 5.67 -8.57 -4.82
C VAL A 228 5.25 -7.89 -3.52
N VAL A 229 6.12 -7.86 -2.52
CA VAL A 229 5.89 -7.15 -1.24
C VAL A 229 5.71 -5.65 -1.47
N GLY A 230 6.51 -5.07 -2.35
CA GLY A 230 6.39 -3.67 -2.74
C GLY A 230 5.05 -3.36 -3.40
N ALA A 231 4.56 -4.26 -4.27
CA ALA A 231 3.27 -4.11 -4.95
C ALA A 231 2.10 -4.19 -3.97
N ALA A 232 2.10 -5.16 -3.05
CA ALA A 232 1.11 -5.29 -1.99
C ALA A 232 1.08 -4.07 -1.07
N ALA A 233 2.26 -3.58 -0.63
CA ALA A 233 2.36 -2.38 0.18
C ALA A 233 1.88 -1.12 -0.56
N PHE A 234 2.12 -1.01 -1.86
CA PHE A 234 1.61 0.08 -2.69
C PHE A 234 0.09 0.05 -2.77
N ASP A 235 -0.52 -1.12 -2.96
CA ASP A 235 -1.97 -1.29 -3.02
C ASP A 235 -2.64 -0.95 -1.68
N ALA A 236 -1.98 -1.26 -0.58
CA ALA A 236 -2.40 -0.93 0.80
C ALA A 236 -2.13 0.53 1.22
N TYR A 237 -1.61 1.40 0.34
CA TYR A 237 -1.18 2.78 0.63
C TYR A 237 -0.05 2.92 1.65
N ALA A 238 0.66 1.84 1.93
CA ALA A 238 1.92 1.87 2.67
C ALA A 238 3.09 2.30 1.76
N HIS A 239 2.96 3.48 1.16
CA HIS A 239 3.83 3.94 0.07
C HIS A 239 5.32 3.94 0.41
N ASN A 240 5.68 4.29 1.65
CA ASN A 240 7.07 4.28 2.10
C ASN A 240 7.63 2.86 2.19
N ASP A 241 6.81 1.91 2.67
CA ASP A 241 7.19 0.49 2.73
C ASP A 241 7.33 -0.07 1.33
N GLY A 242 6.36 0.21 0.45
CA GLY A 242 6.42 -0.19 -0.96
C GLY A 242 7.67 0.35 -1.65
N GLN A 243 8.00 1.63 -1.47
CA GLN A 243 9.19 2.22 -2.07
C GLN A 243 10.48 1.60 -1.55
N ARG A 244 10.57 1.28 -0.23
CA ARG A 244 11.73 0.59 0.33
C ARG A 244 11.88 -0.81 -0.24
N ALA A 245 10.78 -1.58 -0.31
CA ALA A 245 10.79 -2.93 -0.86
C ALA A 245 11.18 -2.94 -2.35
N PHE A 246 10.64 -2.02 -3.16
CA PHE A 246 11.04 -1.90 -4.58
C PHE A 246 12.50 -1.51 -4.76
N ARG A 247 13.03 -0.57 -3.97
CA ARG A 247 14.44 -0.20 -4.05
C ARG A 247 15.36 -1.33 -3.64
N PHE A 248 15.04 -2.04 -2.57
CA PHE A 248 15.75 -3.24 -2.15
C PHE A 248 15.72 -4.31 -3.26
N ALA A 249 14.56 -4.55 -3.83
CA ALA A 249 14.40 -5.49 -4.93
C ALA A 249 15.22 -5.09 -6.17
N ALA A 250 15.28 -3.79 -6.49
CA ALA A 250 16.08 -3.29 -7.63
C ALA A 250 17.58 -3.57 -7.42
N VAL A 251 18.10 -3.31 -6.23
CA VAL A 251 19.50 -3.63 -5.89
C VAL A 251 19.75 -5.13 -6.02
N CYS A 252 18.88 -5.98 -5.49
CA CYS A 252 19.01 -7.43 -5.63
C CYS A 252 18.94 -7.88 -7.10
N ALA A 253 18.08 -7.28 -7.91
CA ALA A 253 17.97 -7.60 -9.33
C ALA A 253 19.24 -7.19 -10.12
N GLU A 254 19.88 -6.08 -9.74
CA GLU A 254 21.14 -5.62 -10.32
C GLU A 254 22.29 -6.55 -9.93
N GLU A 255 22.39 -6.96 -8.67
CA GLU A 255 23.38 -7.95 -8.20
C GLU A 255 23.24 -9.32 -8.87
N ALA A 256 22.03 -9.69 -9.26
CA ALA A 256 21.73 -10.93 -9.98
C ALA A 256 21.91 -10.84 -11.51
N ASP A 257 22.22 -9.66 -12.05
CA ASP A 257 22.16 -9.38 -13.51
C ASP A 257 20.78 -9.74 -14.13
N ALA A 258 19.70 -9.64 -13.33
CA ALA A 258 18.35 -10.06 -13.68
C ALA A 258 17.57 -8.91 -14.35
N TRP A 259 17.89 -8.62 -15.61
CA TRP A 259 17.37 -7.48 -16.38
C TRP A 259 15.85 -7.44 -16.49
N HIS A 260 15.20 -8.57 -16.64
CA HIS A 260 13.74 -8.69 -16.71
C HIS A 260 13.07 -8.27 -15.39
N LEU A 261 13.59 -8.74 -14.24
CA LEU A 261 13.10 -8.33 -12.93
C LEU A 261 13.36 -6.85 -12.68
N ARG A 262 14.56 -6.37 -13.01
CA ARG A 262 14.93 -4.97 -12.91
C ARG A 262 13.95 -4.07 -13.67
N ALA A 263 13.64 -4.39 -14.91
CA ALA A 263 12.67 -3.66 -15.74
C ALA A 263 11.29 -3.61 -15.09
N LYS A 264 10.80 -4.76 -14.59
CA LYS A 264 9.52 -4.85 -13.91
C LYS A 264 9.47 -4.03 -12.62
N ILE A 265 10.52 -4.06 -11.81
CA ILE A 265 10.63 -3.28 -10.57
C ILE A 265 10.62 -1.78 -10.87
N TYR A 266 11.35 -1.33 -11.89
CA TYR A 266 11.33 0.08 -12.31
C TYR A 266 9.97 0.52 -12.85
N SER A 267 9.23 -0.36 -13.54
CA SER A 267 7.83 -0.11 -13.90
C SER A 267 6.94 0.13 -12.68
N TRP A 268 7.11 -0.65 -11.60
CA TRP A 268 6.39 -0.44 -10.34
C TRP A 268 6.77 0.87 -9.65
N LEU A 269 8.05 1.20 -9.59
CA LEU A 269 8.54 2.49 -9.05
C LEU A 269 7.99 3.66 -9.86
N ALA A 270 7.97 3.57 -11.19
CA ALA A 270 7.38 4.58 -12.06
C ALA A 270 5.89 4.76 -11.76
N ARG A 271 5.13 3.66 -11.74
CA ARG A 271 3.69 3.66 -11.44
C ARG A 271 3.39 4.26 -10.06
N GLN A 272 4.18 3.90 -9.04
CA GLN A 272 4.02 4.46 -7.69
C GLN A 272 4.26 5.97 -7.67
N GLN A 273 5.32 6.47 -8.31
CA GLN A 273 5.62 7.91 -8.32
C GLN A 273 4.57 8.72 -9.09
N ILE A 274 4.09 8.19 -10.22
CA ILE A 274 2.98 8.80 -10.98
C ILE A 274 1.73 8.91 -10.09
N TRP A 275 1.39 7.85 -9.37
CA TRP A 275 0.26 7.84 -8.43
C TRP A 275 0.40 8.85 -7.30
N LEU A 276 1.61 9.03 -6.78
CA LEU A 276 1.93 9.98 -5.71
C LEU A 276 2.03 11.45 -6.19
N GLY A 277 1.71 11.74 -7.46
CA GLY A 277 1.78 13.08 -8.02
C GLY A 277 3.19 13.56 -8.37
N ASN A 278 4.14 12.63 -8.53
CA ASN A 278 5.52 12.90 -8.94
C ASN A 278 5.81 12.31 -10.35
N PRO A 279 5.09 12.75 -11.41
CA PRO A 279 5.19 12.13 -12.73
C PRO A 279 6.58 12.24 -13.37
N ASP A 280 7.31 13.34 -13.18
CA ASP A 280 8.69 13.50 -13.65
C ASP A 280 9.63 12.43 -13.06
N ARG A 281 9.50 12.15 -11.77
CA ARG A 281 10.24 11.06 -11.14
C ARG A 281 9.78 9.68 -11.62
N GLY A 282 8.49 9.55 -11.92
CA GLY A 282 7.93 8.34 -12.55
C GLY A 282 8.53 8.12 -13.94
N LEU A 283 8.67 9.17 -14.73
CA LEU A 283 9.35 9.14 -16.04
C LEU A 283 10.80 8.66 -15.88
N THR A 284 11.55 9.23 -14.94
CA THR A 284 12.94 8.82 -14.68
C THR A 284 13.04 7.32 -14.41
N PHE A 285 12.14 6.75 -13.60
CA PHE A 285 12.16 5.30 -13.35
C PHE A 285 11.79 4.47 -14.58
N ALA A 286 10.82 4.90 -15.38
CA ALA A 286 10.49 4.19 -16.63
C ALA A 286 11.68 4.17 -17.59
N GLU A 287 12.42 5.27 -17.71
CA GLU A 287 13.61 5.38 -18.53
C GLU A 287 14.80 4.56 -18.00
N LEU A 288 14.99 4.51 -16.67
CA LEU A 288 15.94 3.60 -16.06
C LEU A 288 15.59 2.12 -16.35
N GLY A 289 14.30 1.77 -16.42
CA GLY A 289 13.87 0.45 -16.88
C GLY A 289 14.29 0.17 -18.31
N LEU A 290 14.16 1.14 -19.21
CA LEU A 290 14.50 1.04 -20.64
C LEU A 290 16.00 1.17 -20.95
N ALA A 291 16.85 1.52 -19.98
CA ALA A 291 18.28 1.77 -20.22
C ALA A 291 19.01 0.59 -20.92
N ARG A 292 18.51 -0.63 -20.78
CA ARG A 292 18.99 -1.83 -21.48
C ARG A 292 17.84 -2.53 -22.22
N ALA A 293 17.09 -1.76 -23.02
CA ALA A 293 16.01 -2.28 -23.85
C ALA A 293 16.42 -3.44 -24.76
N ASP A 294 17.69 -3.48 -25.15
CA ASP A 294 18.30 -4.58 -25.92
C ASP A 294 18.24 -5.95 -25.22
N ARG A 295 18.04 -5.98 -23.90
CA ARG A 295 17.92 -7.19 -23.08
C ARG A 295 16.50 -7.53 -22.66
N LEU A 296 15.53 -6.74 -23.08
CA LEU A 296 14.13 -6.86 -22.67
C LEU A 296 13.30 -7.48 -23.79
N THR A 297 12.26 -8.21 -23.41
CA THR A 297 11.25 -8.67 -24.37
C THR A 297 10.45 -7.48 -24.91
N ALA A 298 9.81 -7.67 -26.04
CA ALA A 298 8.94 -6.65 -26.63
C ALA A 298 7.78 -6.26 -25.69
N THR A 299 7.25 -7.23 -24.95
CA THR A 299 6.21 -7.02 -23.92
C THR A 299 6.70 -6.12 -22.78
N GLU A 300 7.91 -6.33 -22.29
CA GLU A 300 8.52 -5.51 -21.22
C GLU A 300 8.81 -4.08 -21.69
N GLN A 301 9.26 -3.93 -22.95
CA GLN A 301 9.44 -2.62 -23.54
C GLN A 301 8.09 -1.89 -23.66
N ALA A 302 7.04 -2.56 -24.12
CA ALA A 302 5.68 -2.01 -24.19
C ALA A 302 5.21 -1.54 -22.82
N MET A 303 5.35 -2.35 -21.78
CA MET A 303 5.00 -2.02 -20.40
C MET A 303 5.73 -0.75 -19.91
N LEU A 304 7.01 -0.59 -20.20
CA LEU A 304 7.78 0.59 -19.79
C LEU A 304 7.42 1.84 -20.61
N HIS A 305 7.13 1.69 -21.90
CA HIS A 305 6.60 2.78 -22.71
C HIS A 305 5.23 3.25 -22.27
N THR A 306 4.34 2.36 -21.79
CA THR A 306 3.08 2.78 -21.16
C THR A 306 3.31 3.55 -19.86
N ALA A 307 4.32 3.18 -19.05
CA ALA A 307 4.69 3.96 -17.86
C ALA A 307 5.18 5.37 -18.24
N ARG A 308 5.99 5.51 -19.31
CA ARG A 308 6.38 6.82 -19.86
C ARG A 308 5.17 7.63 -20.33
N ALA A 309 4.26 6.99 -21.07
CA ALA A 309 3.05 7.64 -21.57
C ALA A 309 2.20 8.21 -20.41
N ARG A 310 2.02 7.44 -19.35
CA ARG A 310 1.29 7.89 -18.16
C ARG A 310 1.99 9.03 -17.42
N ALA A 311 3.32 9.01 -17.34
CA ALA A 311 4.09 10.09 -16.75
C ALA A 311 3.94 11.39 -17.56
N PHE A 312 4.12 11.34 -18.87
CA PHE A 312 3.92 12.48 -19.76
C PHE A 312 2.49 13.02 -19.72
N ALA A 313 1.48 12.15 -19.71
CA ALA A 313 0.09 12.56 -19.63
C ALA A 313 -0.22 13.33 -18.32
N LYS A 314 0.31 12.87 -17.19
CA LYS A 314 0.18 13.57 -15.89
C LYS A 314 0.93 14.90 -15.84
N MET A 315 1.94 15.13 -16.70
CA MET A 315 2.63 16.40 -16.87
C MET A 315 1.94 17.32 -17.90
N GLY A 316 0.92 16.84 -18.61
CA GLY A 316 0.26 17.58 -19.68
C GLY A 316 1.05 17.62 -21.00
N GLU A 317 2.06 16.77 -21.16
CA GLU A 317 2.96 16.71 -22.29
C GLU A 317 2.33 15.85 -23.43
N VAL A 318 1.42 16.47 -24.19
CA VAL A 318 0.54 15.77 -25.17
C VAL A 318 1.31 15.00 -26.23
N GLN A 319 2.26 15.65 -26.91
CA GLN A 319 3.01 15.04 -28.01
C GLN A 319 3.88 13.87 -27.51
N GLN A 320 4.53 14.06 -26.37
CA GLN A 320 5.34 13.02 -25.73
C GLN A 320 4.48 11.85 -25.28
N THR A 321 3.27 12.12 -24.76
CA THR A 321 2.29 11.07 -24.40
C THR A 321 1.91 10.25 -25.63
N LEU A 322 1.50 10.90 -26.72
CA LEU A 322 1.08 10.21 -27.95
C LEU A 322 2.25 9.41 -28.57
N SER A 323 3.45 9.98 -28.57
CA SER A 323 4.66 9.28 -29.03
C SER A 323 4.98 8.06 -28.18
N ALA A 324 4.86 8.18 -26.83
CA ALA A 324 5.11 7.05 -25.95
C ALA A 324 4.02 5.95 -26.04
N VAL A 325 2.74 6.33 -26.28
CA VAL A 325 1.67 5.37 -26.61
C VAL A 325 1.97 4.66 -27.91
N GLY A 326 2.40 5.38 -28.97
CA GLY A 326 2.81 4.77 -30.24
C GLY A 326 3.96 3.78 -30.08
N ALA A 327 5.01 4.17 -29.32
CA ALA A 327 6.14 3.28 -29.03
C ALA A 327 5.70 2.03 -28.21
N ALA A 328 4.72 2.18 -27.32
CA ALA A 328 4.16 1.04 -26.60
C ALA A 328 3.39 0.10 -27.54
N ASP A 329 2.59 0.65 -28.46
CA ASP A 329 1.85 -0.12 -29.47
C ASP A 329 2.80 -0.87 -30.43
N ASP A 330 3.82 -0.19 -30.90
CA ASP A 330 4.84 -0.78 -31.79
C ASP A 330 5.57 -1.94 -31.10
N ALA A 331 6.00 -1.74 -29.85
CA ALA A 331 6.65 -2.79 -29.08
C ALA A 331 5.69 -3.96 -28.82
N PHE A 332 4.45 -3.68 -28.42
CA PHE A 332 3.46 -4.73 -28.14
C PHE A 332 3.07 -5.51 -29.41
N GLY A 333 3.06 -4.88 -30.59
CA GLY A 333 2.87 -5.54 -31.87
C GLY A 333 3.93 -6.61 -32.21
N HIS A 334 5.09 -6.56 -31.55
CA HIS A 334 6.17 -7.55 -31.67
C HIS A 334 6.20 -8.52 -30.45
N ALA A 335 5.27 -8.40 -29.50
CA ALA A 335 5.24 -9.23 -28.30
C ALA A 335 5.02 -10.71 -28.62
N ARG A 336 5.75 -11.57 -27.92
CA ARG A 336 5.66 -13.03 -28.04
C ARG A 336 5.63 -13.63 -26.66
N ALA A 337 4.46 -14.07 -26.20
CA ALA A 337 4.24 -14.55 -24.83
C ALA A 337 5.18 -15.67 -24.38
N HIS A 338 5.70 -16.48 -25.31
CA HIS A 338 6.64 -17.56 -24.98
C HIS A 338 8.08 -17.07 -24.70
N GLU A 339 8.41 -15.84 -25.06
CA GLU A 339 9.68 -15.19 -24.75
C GLU A 339 9.64 -14.47 -23.41
N ASP A 340 8.44 -14.25 -22.87
CA ASP A 340 8.24 -13.48 -21.66
C ASP A 340 8.52 -14.28 -20.39
N PRO A 341 9.12 -13.63 -19.36
CA PRO A 341 9.20 -14.23 -18.04
C PRO A 341 7.80 -14.52 -17.47
N PRO A 342 7.64 -15.55 -16.62
CA PRO A 342 6.32 -15.96 -16.11
C PRO A 342 5.52 -14.85 -15.41
N TRP A 343 6.20 -13.89 -14.79
CA TRP A 343 5.54 -12.75 -14.13
C TRP A 343 5.02 -11.68 -15.09
N MET A 344 5.28 -11.81 -16.41
CA MET A 344 4.73 -10.93 -17.43
C MET A 344 3.42 -11.45 -18.03
N ALA A 345 2.97 -12.64 -17.67
CA ALA A 345 1.72 -13.22 -18.18
C ALA A 345 0.46 -12.33 -17.97
N TYR A 346 0.51 -11.39 -17.01
CA TYR A 346 -0.56 -10.43 -16.78
C TYR A 346 -0.64 -9.35 -17.88
N TYR A 347 0.46 -9.11 -18.64
CA TYR A 347 0.54 -8.01 -19.62
C TYR A 347 0.11 -8.51 -21.00
N ASP A 348 -1.15 -8.82 -21.10
CA ASP A 348 -1.84 -9.19 -22.33
C ASP A 348 -2.42 -7.97 -23.09
N ALA A 349 -3.20 -8.20 -24.13
CA ALA A 349 -3.83 -7.14 -24.89
C ALA A 349 -4.78 -6.29 -24.03
N ALA A 350 -5.52 -6.90 -23.10
CA ALA A 350 -6.43 -6.16 -22.21
C ALA A 350 -5.66 -5.21 -21.31
N GLN A 351 -4.56 -5.67 -20.69
CA GLN A 351 -3.71 -4.82 -19.85
C GLN A 351 -3.02 -3.72 -20.65
N HIS A 352 -2.52 -4.02 -21.86
CA HIS A 352 -1.91 -3.04 -22.75
C HIS A 352 -2.90 -1.91 -23.13
N HIS A 353 -4.11 -2.29 -23.55
CA HIS A 353 -5.18 -1.32 -23.83
C HIS A 353 -5.59 -0.54 -22.57
N GLY A 354 -5.67 -1.18 -21.42
CA GLY A 354 -5.96 -0.51 -20.15
C GLY A 354 -4.91 0.54 -19.80
N ASP A 355 -3.63 0.16 -19.77
CA ASP A 355 -2.54 1.05 -19.37
C ASP A 355 -2.36 2.23 -20.34
N THR A 356 -2.45 2.01 -21.66
CA THR A 356 -2.43 3.09 -22.68
C THR A 356 -3.71 3.92 -22.63
N GLY A 357 -4.87 3.29 -22.39
CA GLY A 357 -6.15 3.97 -22.18
C GLY A 357 -6.11 4.92 -21.00
N HIS A 358 -5.45 4.56 -19.90
CA HIS A 358 -5.26 5.44 -18.74
C HIS A 358 -4.41 6.69 -19.07
N ALA A 359 -3.38 6.57 -19.91
CA ALA A 359 -2.61 7.74 -20.35
C ALA A 359 -3.46 8.69 -21.20
N LEU A 360 -4.24 8.13 -22.12
CA LEU A 360 -5.15 8.91 -22.97
C LEU A 360 -6.33 9.51 -22.18
N TYR A 361 -6.80 8.82 -21.12
CA TYR A 361 -7.79 9.35 -20.18
C TYR A 361 -7.30 10.63 -19.53
N ASP A 362 -6.05 10.65 -19.03
CA ASP A 362 -5.49 11.85 -18.41
C ASP A 362 -5.43 13.02 -19.40
N LEU A 363 -5.13 12.78 -20.70
CA LEU A 363 -5.20 13.82 -21.73
C LEU A 363 -6.66 14.27 -22.02
N ALA A 364 -7.61 13.33 -22.02
CA ALA A 364 -9.03 13.67 -22.23
C ALA A 364 -9.57 14.58 -21.12
N LEU A 365 -9.13 14.39 -19.87
CA LEU A 365 -9.46 15.31 -18.76
C LEU A 365 -8.87 16.70 -18.94
N LEU A 366 -7.80 16.86 -19.72
CA LEU A 366 -7.21 18.15 -20.10
C LEU A 366 -7.88 18.77 -21.35
N GLY A 367 -8.95 18.15 -21.87
CA GLY A 367 -9.74 18.67 -22.99
C GLY A 367 -9.32 18.14 -24.37
N HIS A 368 -8.48 17.09 -24.43
CA HIS A 368 -8.14 16.44 -25.70
C HIS A 368 -9.21 15.40 -26.09
N ASP A 369 -9.14 14.91 -27.35
CA ASP A 369 -10.11 13.94 -27.88
C ASP A 369 -10.25 12.70 -27.00
N PRO A 370 -11.45 12.43 -26.45
CA PRO A 370 -11.70 11.31 -25.57
C PRO A 370 -11.89 9.97 -26.30
N ALA A 371 -12.16 9.98 -27.62
CA ALA A 371 -12.60 8.78 -28.35
C ALA A 371 -11.59 7.63 -28.25
N ARG A 372 -10.30 7.92 -28.44
CA ARG A 372 -9.24 6.90 -28.34
C ARG A 372 -9.11 6.33 -26.90
N ALA A 373 -9.30 7.16 -25.88
CA ALA A 373 -9.29 6.70 -24.49
C ALA A 373 -10.48 5.77 -24.23
N GLN A 374 -11.69 6.15 -24.67
CA GLN A 374 -12.90 5.35 -24.54
C GLN A 374 -12.77 4.00 -25.24
N GLU A 375 -12.29 3.97 -26.47
CA GLU A 375 -12.08 2.74 -27.24
C GLU A 375 -11.15 1.77 -26.50
N ARG A 376 -9.98 2.26 -26.06
CA ARG A 376 -8.99 1.42 -25.36
C ARG A 376 -9.49 0.90 -24.03
N LEU A 377 -10.15 1.75 -23.25
CA LEU A 377 -10.72 1.35 -21.96
C LEU A 377 -11.86 0.33 -22.15
N ARG A 378 -12.72 0.47 -23.19
CA ARG A 378 -13.73 -0.56 -23.52
C ARG A 378 -13.07 -1.89 -23.87
N THR A 379 -12.02 -1.87 -24.70
CA THR A 379 -11.27 -3.08 -25.08
C THR A 379 -10.65 -3.74 -23.83
N ALA A 380 -10.10 -2.96 -22.91
CA ALA A 380 -9.54 -3.47 -21.67
C ALA A 380 -10.60 -4.11 -20.77
N VAL A 381 -11.76 -3.44 -20.56
CA VAL A 381 -12.85 -3.97 -19.73
C VAL A 381 -13.40 -5.27 -20.32
N ALA A 382 -13.58 -5.34 -21.64
CA ALA A 382 -14.09 -6.54 -22.31
C ALA A 382 -13.08 -7.70 -22.34
N GLY A 383 -11.79 -7.41 -22.31
CA GLY A 383 -10.72 -8.40 -22.46
C GLY A 383 -10.18 -8.97 -21.15
N HIS A 384 -10.34 -8.29 -20.01
CA HIS A 384 -9.86 -8.79 -18.74
C HIS A 384 -10.70 -9.97 -18.21
N GLY A 385 -10.06 -11.10 -17.96
CA GLY A 385 -10.66 -12.26 -17.30
C GLY A 385 -10.87 -12.08 -15.80
N ASP A 386 -11.48 -13.11 -15.16
CA ASP A 386 -11.82 -13.07 -13.74
C ASP A 386 -10.58 -13.10 -12.81
N GLU A 387 -9.43 -13.52 -13.29
CA GLU A 387 -8.16 -13.43 -12.58
C GLU A 387 -7.62 -11.99 -12.48
N TYR A 388 -8.13 -11.05 -13.30
CA TYR A 388 -7.70 -9.64 -13.35
C TYR A 388 -8.83 -8.67 -13.00
N VAL A 389 -9.73 -9.07 -12.08
CA VAL A 389 -10.88 -8.28 -11.61
C VAL A 389 -10.48 -6.86 -11.20
N ARG A 390 -9.32 -6.70 -10.54
CA ARG A 390 -8.81 -5.37 -10.15
C ARG A 390 -8.52 -4.48 -11.36
N SER A 391 -7.86 -5.00 -12.38
CA SER A 391 -7.56 -4.25 -13.61
C SER A 391 -8.85 -3.89 -14.36
N ARG A 392 -9.81 -4.82 -14.41
CA ARG A 392 -11.14 -4.59 -15.00
C ARG A 392 -11.91 -3.50 -14.26
N ALA A 393 -11.96 -3.56 -12.92
CA ALA A 393 -12.61 -2.55 -12.09
C ALA A 393 -12.00 -1.15 -12.28
N ILE A 394 -10.67 -1.02 -12.27
CA ILE A 394 -9.98 0.26 -12.46
C ILE A 394 -10.25 0.82 -13.87
N SER A 395 -10.14 0.00 -14.92
CA SER A 395 -10.41 0.42 -16.29
C SER A 395 -11.88 0.78 -16.51
N GLY A 396 -12.80 0.01 -15.91
CA GLY A 396 -14.24 0.27 -15.96
C GLY A 396 -14.62 1.57 -15.25
N THR A 397 -14.05 1.82 -14.08
CA THR A 397 -14.30 3.07 -13.33
C THR A 397 -13.80 4.28 -14.10
N LYS A 398 -12.62 4.21 -14.75
CA LYS A 398 -12.11 5.32 -15.57
C LYS A 398 -12.92 5.52 -16.84
N LEU A 399 -13.38 4.43 -17.48
CA LEU A 399 -14.28 4.53 -18.63
C LEU A 399 -15.61 5.19 -18.24
N ALA A 400 -16.22 4.76 -17.14
CA ALA A 400 -17.44 5.36 -16.61
C ALA A 400 -17.25 6.86 -16.28
N SER A 401 -16.15 7.22 -15.63
CA SER A 401 -15.79 8.62 -15.31
C SER A 401 -15.62 9.46 -16.57
N LEU A 402 -14.99 8.92 -17.61
CA LEU A 402 -14.82 9.60 -18.90
C LEU A 402 -16.15 9.82 -19.61
N LEU A 403 -17.00 8.78 -19.68
CA LEU A 403 -18.33 8.86 -20.29
C LEU A 403 -19.26 9.80 -19.53
N MET A 404 -19.16 9.90 -18.19
CA MET A 404 -19.89 10.89 -17.40
C MET A 404 -19.60 12.33 -17.82
N THR A 405 -18.42 12.60 -18.36
CA THR A 405 -18.00 13.97 -18.72
C THR A 405 -18.07 14.27 -20.21
N THR A 406 -17.92 13.25 -21.05
CA THR A 406 -17.73 13.42 -22.50
C THR A 406 -18.64 12.56 -23.36
N GLY A 407 -19.51 11.74 -22.76
CA GLY A 407 -20.34 10.76 -23.43
C GLY A 407 -21.78 10.72 -22.90
N ASP A 408 -22.36 9.52 -22.89
CA ASP A 408 -23.70 9.25 -22.38
C ASP A 408 -23.68 8.88 -20.89
N PRO A 409 -24.28 9.67 -19.99
CA PRO A 409 -24.35 9.39 -18.57
C PRO A 409 -25.07 8.08 -18.22
N ALA A 410 -26.03 7.62 -19.01
CA ALA A 410 -26.73 6.36 -18.76
C ALA A 410 -25.86 5.15 -19.10
N GLU A 411 -25.10 5.20 -20.22
CA GLU A 411 -24.06 4.19 -20.51
C GLU A 411 -22.98 4.19 -19.42
N ALA A 412 -22.52 5.37 -19.00
CA ALA A 412 -21.55 5.53 -17.94
C ALA A 412 -22.02 4.90 -16.64
N ALA A 413 -23.30 5.06 -16.27
CA ALA A 413 -23.86 4.47 -15.06
C ALA A 413 -23.87 2.93 -15.15
N THR A 414 -24.22 2.37 -16.30
CA THR A 414 -24.22 0.91 -16.51
C THR A 414 -22.81 0.32 -16.32
N ILE A 415 -21.79 0.94 -16.92
CA ILE A 415 -20.39 0.52 -16.78
C ILE A 415 -19.91 0.74 -15.34
N GLY A 416 -20.30 1.85 -14.72
CA GLY A 416 -19.96 2.16 -13.33
C GLY A 416 -20.53 1.13 -12.34
N HIS A 417 -21.76 0.65 -12.53
CA HIS A 417 -22.34 -0.41 -11.72
C HIS A 417 -21.53 -1.71 -11.82
N ALA A 418 -21.18 -2.13 -13.04
CA ALA A 418 -20.36 -3.33 -13.24
C ALA A 418 -18.96 -3.18 -12.61
N ALA A 419 -18.33 -2.00 -12.73
CA ALA A 419 -17.04 -1.72 -12.11
C ALA A 419 -17.13 -1.74 -10.57
N LEU A 420 -18.25 -1.31 -9.97
CA LEU A 420 -18.49 -1.41 -8.53
C LEU A 420 -18.70 -2.86 -8.07
N ASP A 421 -19.33 -3.70 -8.88
CA ASP A 421 -19.47 -5.14 -8.57
C ASP A 421 -18.11 -5.80 -8.51
N ASP A 422 -17.23 -5.52 -9.47
CA ASP A 422 -15.85 -5.97 -9.47
C ASP A 422 -15.05 -5.40 -8.27
N ALA A 423 -15.20 -4.11 -7.96
CA ALA A 423 -14.47 -3.42 -6.89
C ALA A 423 -14.91 -3.87 -5.49
N GLY A 424 -16.18 -4.23 -5.30
CA GLY A 424 -16.74 -4.64 -4.01
C GLY A 424 -16.14 -5.92 -3.43
N HIS A 425 -15.43 -6.69 -4.23
CA HIS A 425 -14.70 -7.89 -3.81
C HIS A 425 -13.23 -7.62 -3.43
N LEU A 426 -12.75 -6.37 -3.57
CA LEU A 426 -11.33 -6.03 -3.47
C LEU A 426 -11.05 -5.09 -2.29
N HIS A 427 -10.11 -5.47 -1.45
CA HIS A 427 -9.53 -4.57 -0.45
C HIS A 427 -8.39 -3.72 -1.06
N SER A 428 -8.72 -2.95 -2.13
CA SER A 428 -7.78 -2.08 -2.83
C SER A 428 -8.13 -0.61 -2.64
N ARG A 429 -7.25 0.12 -1.96
CA ARG A 429 -7.45 1.57 -1.74
C ARG A 429 -7.34 2.37 -3.02
N ARG A 430 -6.56 1.90 -4.01
CA ARG A 430 -6.47 2.55 -5.32
C ARG A 430 -7.77 2.46 -6.09
N ALA A 431 -8.40 1.28 -6.09
CA ALA A 431 -9.72 1.13 -6.70
C ALA A 431 -10.77 2.01 -6.01
N ALA A 432 -10.70 2.13 -4.67
CA ALA A 432 -11.60 3.00 -3.92
C ALA A 432 -11.46 4.48 -4.29
N ASP A 433 -10.24 4.97 -4.59
CA ASP A 433 -10.03 6.36 -5.03
C ASP A 433 -10.62 6.61 -6.43
N ASP A 434 -10.41 5.68 -7.37
CA ASP A 434 -11.02 5.79 -8.70
C ASP A 434 -12.58 5.77 -8.59
N VAL A 435 -13.14 4.97 -7.68
CA VAL A 435 -14.58 4.94 -7.39
C VAL A 435 -15.07 6.29 -6.80
N ARG A 436 -14.29 6.94 -5.92
CA ARG A 436 -14.62 8.29 -5.41
C ARG A 436 -14.64 9.32 -6.52
N GLU A 437 -13.67 9.25 -7.44
CA GLU A 437 -13.63 10.13 -8.61
C GLU A 437 -14.88 9.96 -9.48
N LEU A 438 -15.30 8.70 -9.75
CA LEU A 438 -16.54 8.41 -10.45
C LEU A 438 -17.77 9.03 -9.75
N GLY A 439 -17.83 8.93 -8.42
CA GLY A 439 -18.91 9.55 -7.62
C GLY A 439 -19.00 11.06 -7.78
N LEU A 440 -17.84 11.74 -7.85
CA LEU A 440 -17.78 13.18 -8.10
C LEU A 440 -18.27 13.55 -9.49
N MET A 441 -17.94 12.74 -10.52
CA MET A 441 -18.41 12.97 -11.89
C MET A 441 -19.92 12.69 -12.01
N ALA A 442 -20.43 11.61 -11.41
CA ALA A 442 -21.85 11.28 -11.37
C ALA A 442 -22.69 12.39 -10.72
N GLY A 443 -22.17 13.05 -9.68
CA GLY A 443 -22.84 14.18 -9.02
C GLY A 443 -23.14 15.38 -9.90
N ARG A 444 -22.56 15.45 -11.11
CA ARG A 444 -22.83 16.50 -12.10
C ARG A 444 -24.12 16.26 -12.91
N HIS A 445 -24.73 15.07 -12.80
CA HIS A 445 -25.93 14.65 -13.53
C HIS A 445 -27.10 14.29 -12.58
N PRO A 446 -27.55 15.20 -11.69
CA PRO A 446 -28.55 14.88 -10.67
C PRO A 446 -29.93 14.57 -11.21
N GLY A 447 -30.22 14.89 -12.50
CA GLY A 447 -31.48 14.65 -13.14
C GLY A 447 -31.69 13.25 -13.74
N GLU A 448 -30.64 12.45 -13.80
CA GLU A 448 -30.65 11.11 -14.39
C GLU A 448 -30.80 10.03 -13.29
N PRO A 449 -31.95 9.31 -13.22
CA PRO A 449 -32.23 8.36 -12.13
C PRO A 449 -31.15 7.26 -11.99
N VAL A 450 -30.67 6.70 -13.11
CA VAL A 450 -29.65 5.64 -13.11
C VAL A 450 -28.30 6.13 -12.61
N VAL A 451 -27.97 7.41 -12.83
CA VAL A 451 -26.75 8.04 -12.32
C VAL A 451 -26.88 8.32 -10.82
N ALA A 452 -28.06 8.73 -10.37
CA ALA A 452 -28.33 8.92 -8.94
C ALA A 452 -28.21 7.61 -8.14
N GLU A 453 -28.68 6.49 -8.71
CA GLU A 453 -28.50 5.16 -8.12
C GLU A 453 -27.02 4.77 -8.04
N LEU A 454 -26.26 4.98 -9.13
CA LEU A 454 -24.80 4.76 -9.12
C LEU A 454 -24.12 5.58 -8.01
N GLN A 455 -24.46 6.86 -7.87
CA GLN A 455 -23.89 7.73 -6.84
C GLN A 455 -24.18 7.22 -5.42
N GLN A 456 -25.40 6.70 -5.18
CA GLN A 456 -25.75 6.08 -3.90
C GLN A 456 -24.90 4.84 -3.62
N ARG A 457 -24.70 3.97 -4.62
CA ARG A 457 -23.82 2.79 -4.50
C ARG A 457 -22.38 3.16 -4.25
N VAL A 458 -21.83 4.15 -4.98
CA VAL A 458 -20.48 4.68 -4.74
C VAL A 458 -20.33 5.12 -3.28
N ASN A 459 -21.28 5.91 -2.78
CA ASN A 459 -21.24 6.40 -1.39
C ASN A 459 -21.31 5.28 -0.36
N ALA A 460 -22.01 4.19 -0.64
CA ALA A 460 -22.06 3.01 0.22
C ALA A 460 -20.74 2.23 0.21
N THR A 461 -20.17 2.00 -0.98
CA THR A 461 -18.91 1.24 -1.16
C THR A 461 -17.70 1.96 -0.54
N VAL A 462 -17.65 3.29 -0.62
CA VAL A 462 -16.50 4.07 -0.10
C VAL A 462 -16.55 4.28 1.41
N LYS A 463 -17.74 4.12 2.05
CA LYS A 463 -17.90 4.24 3.51
C LYS A 463 -17.64 2.92 4.25
N ALA A 464 -17.68 1.80 3.57
CA ALA A 464 -17.40 0.47 4.09
C ALA A 464 -15.88 0.20 4.11
#